data_16761203de8b392f1d33103c2b3b23e3
#
_entry.id   16761203de8b392f1d33103c2b3b23e3
#
_cell.length_a   1.000
_cell.length_b   1.000
_cell.length_c   1.000
_cell.angle_alpha   90.00
_cell.angle_beta   90.00
_cell.angle_gamma   90.00
#
_symmetry.space_group_name_H-M   'P 1'
#
loop_
_entity.id
_entity.type
_entity.pdbx_description
1 polymer ?
#
loop_
_entity_poly.entity_id
_entity_poly.type
_entity_poly.pdbx_seq_one_letter_code
_entity_poly.pdbx_strand_id
1 'polypeptide(L)'
;MNLFGKQGFSLVSGAVSYRLHLAGPVAASITALALTLAAPVVVTAESGLAPLVEARRDEAVSLAMDLFDYAELGYLETRSAERLAGYLEGNGFKVERSVAGIPTAFVASRGSGGPVIGILAEFDALPGLSQAPLPRRRPLVVDAPGHACGHHLFGTASATAGAAIAEWLESTGTPGTVRVYGTPAEEGGSGKVYMTRAGLFDDVDIVLHWHPSDRNIASPESSNGNKSGRFRFHGIAAHAAAAPERGRSALDAVEAMNYMTNLMREHMPSTARLHYVITDGGRAPNIVPETAEVYYYVRHPEPAMVAQLFERVVAAAEGAALGTGTRMQYEVMHGNFPLLRNDVLAGVMHEHLKRLGGVEYDEAEMEFATTIRKSMFGRLRPLEARNEIEPFEFNQKMGSTDVGDVSWIVPTAGFGTATWVPGTPAHSWQAVAAGGMSIGHKGMMLAARVLAETARDLYTDAELIARAKAEFEERRGPDFEYRPLLGDREPPLDYRK
;
A
#
# COMPACT_ATOMS: atom_id res chain seq x y z
N MET A 1 -13.91 22.92 -59.46
CA MET A 1 -13.12 22.48 -60.62
C MET A 1 -12.62 21.10 -60.32
N ASN A 2 -13.39 20.17 -60.69
CA ASN A 2 -13.24 18.95 -61.50
C ASN A 2 -11.77 18.59 -61.81
N LEU A 3 -11.29 17.35 -61.53
CA LEU A 3 -11.46 16.25 -62.49
C LEU A 3 -11.00 14.89 -61.87
N PHE A 4 -11.83 13.95 -62.10
CA PHE A 4 -11.80 12.49 -62.09
C PHE A 4 -10.59 11.83 -62.78
N GLY A 5 -10.25 10.61 -62.34
CA GLY A 5 -9.46 9.63 -63.09
C GLY A 5 -9.66 8.22 -62.52
N LYS A 6 -10.60 7.48 -63.09
CA LYS A 6 -10.83 6.03 -62.98
C LYS A 6 -9.90 5.27 -63.93
N GLN A 7 -9.48 4.07 -63.56
CA GLN A 7 -9.29 2.83 -64.40
C GLN A 7 -8.46 1.83 -63.55
N GLY A 8 -8.61 0.52 -63.56
CA GLY A 8 -9.48 -0.37 -64.28
C GLY A 8 -9.05 -1.81 -63.90
N PHE A 9 -10.02 -2.70 -63.80
CA PHE A 9 -9.89 -4.14 -63.53
C PHE A 9 -9.09 -4.90 -64.61
N SER A 10 -8.33 -5.92 -64.17
CA SER A 10 -7.96 -7.05 -65.01
C SER A 10 -7.93 -8.37 -64.24
N LEU A 11 -8.88 -9.23 -64.60
CA LEU A 11 -8.97 -10.64 -64.21
C LEU A 11 -8.14 -11.45 -65.17
N VAL A 12 -7.27 -12.33 -64.68
CA VAL A 12 -6.71 -13.42 -65.45
C VAL A 12 -6.97 -14.73 -64.72
N SER A 13 -7.78 -15.58 -65.41
CA SER A 13 -8.05 -16.97 -65.08
C SER A 13 -6.94 -17.87 -65.57
N GLY A 14 -6.42 -18.73 -64.75
CA GLY A 14 -5.49 -19.80 -65.12
C GLY A 14 -5.96 -21.14 -64.51
N ALA A 15 -6.33 -22.07 -65.40
CA ALA A 15 -6.84 -23.40 -65.10
C ALA A 15 -5.72 -24.35 -64.66
N VAL A 16 -6.05 -25.21 -63.72
CA VAL A 16 -5.16 -26.18 -63.08
C VAL A 16 -5.40 -27.59 -63.58
N SER A 17 -4.33 -28.30 -63.86
CA SER A 17 -4.31 -29.74 -64.16
C SER A 17 -4.05 -30.54 -62.88
N TYR A 18 -4.89 -31.53 -62.63
CA TYR A 18 -4.69 -32.54 -61.60
C TYR A 18 -3.72 -33.62 -62.07
N ARG A 19 -2.73 -33.95 -61.22
CA ARG A 19 -1.99 -35.25 -61.28
C ARG A 19 -2.14 -35.99 -59.97
N LEU A 20 -2.84 -37.11 -60.02
CA LEU A 20 -2.78 -38.12 -58.94
C LEU A 20 -1.37 -38.77 -58.94
N HIS A 21 -0.79 -38.91 -57.76
CA HIS A 21 0.29 -39.87 -57.51
C HIS A 21 -0.04 -40.69 -56.26
N LEU A 22 0.19 -41.97 -56.41
CA LEU A 22 -0.17 -43.09 -55.56
C LEU A 22 0.60 -43.11 -54.22
N ALA A 23 -0.07 -43.79 -53.27
CA ALA A 23 0.30 -43.98 -51.88
C ALA A 23 1.63 -44.74 -51.66
N GLY A 24 2.44 -44.24 -50.72
CA GLY A 24 3.47 -44.99 -50.00
C GLY A 24 3.15 -45.10 -48.53
N PRO A 25 3.62 -46.10 -47.80
CA PRO A 25 3.13 -46.46 -46.45
C PRO A 25 3.53 -45.45 -45.40
N VAL A 26 2.54 -45.01 -44.63
CA VAL A 26 2.69 -44.15 -43.46
C VAL A 26 3.28 -44.99 -42.32
N ALA A 27 4.54 -44.73 -41.99
CA ALA A 27 5.12 -45.16 -40.72
C ALA A 27 4.57 -44.31 -39.60
N ALA A 28 3.74 -44.87 -38.75
CA ALA A 28 3.20 -44.24 -37.55
C ALA A 28 4.33 -44.10 -36.50
N SER A 29 4.93 -42.94 -36.39
CA SER A 29 5.80 -42.59 -35.25
C SER A 29 4.92 -42.32 -34.02
N ILE A 30 4.88 -43.27 -33.10
CA ILE A 30 4.29 -43.09 -31.77
C ILE A 30 5.28 -42.24 -30.96
N THR A 31 5.03 -40.94 -30.87
CA THR A 31 5.73 -40.06 -29.93
C THR A 31 5.19 -40.35 -28.54
N ALA A 32 5.91 -41.11 -27.73
CA ALA A 32 5.63 -41.31 -26.34
C ALA A 32 5.79 -39.95 -25.60
N LEU A 33 4.67 -39.32 -25.24
CA LEU A 33 4.66 -38.17 -24.36
C LEU A 33 5.02 -38.67 -22.95
N ALA A 34 6.30 -38.53 -22.57
CA ALA A 34 6.74 -38.79 -21.22
C ALA A 34 6.08 -37.71 -20.29
N LEU A 35 4.98 -38.05 -19.64
CA LEU A 35 4.51 -37.30 -18.48
C LEU A 35 5.55 -37.50 -17.37
N THR A 36 6.41 -36.52 -17.17
CA THR A 36 7.20 -36.42 -15.96
C THR A 36 6.24 -36.08 -14.82
N LEU A 37 5.77 -37.10 -14.11
CA LEU A 37 5.16 -36.92 -12.80
C LEU A 37 6.23 -36.33 -11.89
N ALA A 38 6.11 -35.03 -11.58
CA ALA A 38 6.90 -34.41 -10.51
C ALA A 38 6.62 -35.22 -9.23
N ALA A 39 7.65 -35.78 -8.62
CA ALA A 39 7.51 -36.46 -7.34
C ALA A 39 6.99 -35.44 -6.31
N PRO A 40 6.03 -35.81 -5.44
CA PRO A 40 5.53 -34.92 -4.41
C PRO A 40 6.72 -34.52 -3.51
N VAL A 41 6.91 -33.23 -3.32
CA VAL A 41 7.86 -32.71 -2.34
C VAL A 41 7.35 -33.12 -0.96
N VAL A 42 8.12 -33.94 -0.23
CA VAL A 42 7.79 -34.29 1.14
C VAL A 42 8.09 -33.06 2.01
N VAL A 43 7.03 -32.36 2.42
CA VAL A 43 7.13 -31.19 3.31
C VAL A 43 7.06 -31.69 4.74
N THR A 44 8.05 -31.36 5.58
CA THR A 44 8.07 -31.63 7.01
C THR A 44 7.97 -30.31 7.77
N ALA A 45 7.62 -30.36 9.07
CA ALA A 45 7.56 -29.18 9.90
C ALA A 45 8.92 -28.43 9.99
N GLU A 46 10.03 -29.15 9.82
CA GLU A 46 11.39 -28.59 9.81
C GLU A 46 11.81 -28.06 8.43
N SER A 47 11.09 -28.40 7.33
CA SER A 47 11.42 -27.87 6.01
C SER A 47 10.97 -26.43 5.89
N GLY A 48 11.84 -25.57 5.29
CA GLY A 48 11.49 -24.16 5.03
C GLY A 48 10.34 -24.00 4.03
N LEU A 49 9.63 -22.88 4.11
CA LEU A 49 8.51 -22.55 3.20
C LEU A 49 8.97 -21.89 1.89
N ALA A 50 10.23 -21.48 1.78
CA ALA A 50 10.75 -20.83 0.58
C ALA A 50 10.48 -21.62 -0.72
N PRO A 51 10.60 -22.97 -0.78
CA PRO A 51 10.25 -23.73 -1.98
C PRO A 51 8.76 -23.68 -2.35
N LEU A 52 7.85 -23.66 -1.36
CA LEU A 52 6.41 -23.55 -1.59
C LEU A 52 6.02 -22.17 -2.15
N VAL A 53 6.68 -21.11 -1.66
CA VAL A 53 6.54 -19.77 -2.20
C VAL A 53 7.07 -19.71 -3.62
N GLU A 54 8.26 -20.28 -3.88
CA GLU A 54 8.91 -20.25 -5.19
C GLU A 54 8.11 -21.01 -6.26
N ALA A 55 7.47 -22.13 -5.91
CA ALA A 55 6.60 -22.88 -6.80
C ALA A 55 5.39 -22.05 -7.32
N ARG A 56 5.06 -20.94 -6.66
CA ARG A 56 3.97 -20.01 -7.04
C ARG A 56 4.45 -18.79 -7.84
N ARG A 57 5.73 -18.71 -8.18
CA ARG A 57 6.35 -17.52 -8.79
C ARG A 57 5.58 -17.02 -10.03
N ASP A 58 5.31 -17.88 -10.99
CA ASP A 58 4.69 -17.48 -12.25
C ASP A 58 3.26 -16.96 -12.04
N GLU A 59 2.50 -17.61 -11.15
CA GLU A 59 1.17 -17.18 -10.79
C GLU A 59 1.19 -15.86 -10.02
N ALA A 60 2.15 -15.69 -9.08
CA ALA A 60 2.33 -14.45 -8.34
C ALA A 60 2.70 -13.28 -9.26
N VAL A 61 3.60 -13.50 -10.23
CA VAL A 61 3.96 -12.48 -11.23
C VAL A 61 2.74 -12.10 -12.07
N SER A 62 1.94 -13.09 -12.53
CA SER A 62 0.70 -12.80 -13.25
C SER A 62 -0.29 -12.00 -12.41
N LEU A 63 -0.48 -12.36 -11.14
CA LEU A 63 -1.35 -11.67 -10.20
C LEU A 63 -0.88 -10.22 -9.99
N ALA A 64 0.42 -9.99 -9.76
CA ALA A 64 0.98 -8.66 -9.59
C ALA A 64 0.79 -7.78 -10.84
N MET A 65 0.95 -8.37 -12.03
CA MET A 65 0.77 -7.62 -13.29
C MET A 65 -0.70 -7.32 -13.59
N ASP A 66 -1.64 -8.19 -13.21
CA ASP A 66 -3.06 -7.88 -13.28
C ASP A 66 -3.39 -6.64 -12.43
N LEU A 67 -2.91 -6.59 -11.17
CA LEU A 67 -3.11 -5.44 -10.28
C LEU A 67 -2.40 -4.18 -10.83
N PHE A 68 -1.17 -4.34 -11.36
CA PHE A 68 -0.42 -3.25 -11.97
C PHE A 68 -1.20 -2.59 -13.13
N ASP A 69 -1.84 -3.39 -13.97
CA ASP A 69 -2.64 -2.92 -15.10
C ASP A 69 -3.98 -2.32 -14.64
N TYR A 70 -4.56 -2.79 -13.54
CA TYR A 70 -5.79 -2.23 -12.98
C TYR A 70 -5.55 -0.84 -12.39
N ALA A 71 -4.49 -0.66 -11.61
CA ALA A 71 -4.07 0.58 -10.97
C ALA A 71 -5.25 1.39 -10.40
N GLU A 72 -6.08 0.77 -9.59
CA GLU A 72 -7.31 1.36 -9.04
C GLU A 72 -7.00 2.20 -7.80
N LEU A 73 -7.69 3.34 -7.67
CA LEU A 73 -7.54 4.23 -6.51
C LEU A 73 -8.29 3.72 -5.28
N GLY A 74 -7.87 4.15 -4.11
CA GLY A 74 -8.46 3.76 -2.83
C GLY A 74 -9.99 3.83 -2.77
N TYR A 75 -10.61 2.79 -2.26
CA TYR A 75 -12.04 2.45 -2.25
C TYR A 75 -12.69 2.20 -3.62
N LEU A 76 -11.92 2.29 -4.70
CA LEU A 76 -12.35 1.97 -6.07
C LEU A 76 -11.67 0.70 -6.60
N GLU A 77 -10.91 -0.02 -5.77
CA GLU A 77 -10.08 -1.18 -6.11
C GLU A 77 -10.91 -2.46 -6.33
N THR A 78 -12.00 -2.37 -7.07
CA THR A 78 -12.97 -3.48 -7.20
C THR A 78 -12.40 -4.70 -7.92
N ARG A 79 -11.62 -4.49 -8.98
CA ARG A 79 -10.98 -5.57 -9.76
C ARG A 79 -9.80 -6.15 -8.98
N SER A 80 -9.01 -5.31 -8.35
CA SER A 80 -7.84 -5.70 -7.56
C SER A 80 -8.25 -6.53 -6.35
N ALA A 81 -9.26 -6.09 -5.60
CA ALA A 81 -9.82 -6.83 -4.47
C ALA A 81 -10.37 -8.20 -4.89
N GLU A 82 -11.17 -8.26 -5.97
CA GLU A 82 -11.74 -9.51 -6.47
C GLU A 82 -10.65 -10.46 -7.00
N ARG A 83 -9.62 -9.93 -7.65
CA ARG A 83 -8.50 -10.72 -8.17
C ARG A 83 -7.67 -11.37 -7.06
N LEU A 84 -7.37 -10.61 -5.98
CA LEU A 84 -6.68 -11.12 -4.79
C LEU A 84 -7.54 -12.13 -4.03
N ALA A 85 -8.80 -11.80 -3.79
CA ALA A 85 -9.76 -12.68 -3.12
C ALA A 85 -9.94 -14.00 -3.89
N GLY A 86 -10.12 -13.93 -5.20
CA GLY A 86 -10.25 -15.11 -6.07
C GLY A 86 -8.98 -15.99 -6.10
N TYR A 87 -7.79 -15.38 -6.05
CA TYR A 87 -6.54 -16.14 -5.89
C TYR A 87 -6.52 -16.92 -4.56
N LEU A 88 -6.91 -16.29 -3.47
CA LEU A 88 -6.96 -16.94 -2.15
C LEU A 88 -8.05 -18.03 -2.09
N GLU A 89 -9.23 -17.80 -2.68
CA GLU A 89 -10.27 -18.84 -2.79
C GLU A 89 -9.79 -20.04 -3.60
N GLY A 90 -9.11 -19.81 -4.73
CA GLY A 90 -8.48 -20.85 -5.53
C GLY A 90 -7.45 -21.68 -4.76
N ASN A 91 -6.84 -21.06 -3.74
CA ASN A 91 -5.93 -21.70 -2.78
C ASN A 91 -6.65 -22.17 -1.49
N GLY A 92 -7.96 -22.37 -1.51
CA GLY A 92 -8.76 -23.00 -0.45
C GLY A 92 -9.07 -22.12 0.76
N PHE A 93 -8.90 -20.81 0.68
CA PHE A 93 -9.32 -19.88 1.73
C PHE A 93 -10.81 -19.65 1.69
N LYS A 94 -11.42 -19.51 2.88
CA LYS A 94 -12.74 -18.92 3.03
C LYS A 94 -12.60 -17.41 3.04
N VAL A 95 -13.23 -16.72 2.10
CA VAL A 95 -13.15 -15.26 1.96
C VAL A 95 -14.45 -14.60 2.39
N GLU A 96 -14.34 -13.66 3.32
CA GLU A 96 -15.39 -12.74 3.72
C GLU A 96 -15.12 -11.38 3.07
N ARG A 97 -16.06 -10.92 2.24
CA ARG A 97 -15.94 -9.68 1.45
C ARG A 97 -16.73 -8.53 2.07
N SER A 98 -16.42 -7.31 1.67
CA SER A 98 -17.12 -6.09 2.08
C SER A 98 -17.16 -5.89 3.60
N VAL A 99 -16.05 -6.23 4.27
CA VAL A 99 -15.93 -6.09 5.72
C VAL A 99 -15.77 -4.62 6.14
N ALA A 100 -16.09 -4.30 7.38
CA ALA A 100 -16.00 -2.96 7.97
C ALA A 100 -16.73 -1.84 7.17
N GLY A 101 -17.77 -2.20 6.39
CA GLY A 101 -18.50 -1.24 5.55
C GLY A 101 -17.73 -0.79 4.30
N ILE A 102 -16.63 -1.46 3.96
CA ILE A 102 -15.79 -1.13 2.81
C ILE A 102 -15.96 -2.22 1.73
N PRO A 103 -16.55 -1.90 0.55
CA PRO A 103 -16.83 -2.88 -0.49
C PRO A 103 -15.60 -3.65 -1.00
N THR A 104 -14.42 -3.03 -0.99
CA THR A 104 -13.16 -3.59 -1.50
C THR A 104 -12.31 -4.25 -0.40
N ALA A 105 -12.71 -4.17 0.88
CA ALA A 105 -12.03 -4.86 1.97
C ALA A 105 -12.51 -6.32 2.10
N PHE A 106 -11.58 -7.22 2.44
CA PHE A 106 -11.90 -8.63 2.66
C PHE A 106 -10.99 -9.26 3.72
N VAL A 107 -11.46 -10.38 4.30
CA VAL A 107 -10.67 -11.25 5.17
C VAL A 107 -10.71 -12.67 4.61
N ALA A 108 -9.57 -13.22 4.29
CA ALA A 108 -9.41 -14.59 3.81
C ALA A 108 -8.77 -15.45 4.91
N SER A 109 -9.40 -16.57 5.27
CA SER A 109 -8.93 -17.43 6.37
C SER A 109 -8.79 -18.89 5.92
N ARG A 110 -7.69 -19.55 6.33
CA ARG A 110 -7.49 -21.01 6.15
C ARG A 110 -6.72 -21.59 7.33
N GLY A 111 -6.96 -22.86 7.63
CA GLY A 111 -6.43 -23.55 8.81
C GLY A 111 -7.46 -23.65 9.94
N SER A 112 -7.07 -24.13 11.09
CA SER A 112 -7.93 -24.24 12.27
C SER A 112 -7.15 -24.24 13.58
N GLY A 113 -7.75 -23.65 14.60
CA GLY A 113 -7.09 -23.49 15.91
C GLY A 113 -6.09 -22.34 15.92
N GLY A 114 -5.42 -22.19 17.05
CA GLY A 114 -4.39 -21.18 17.24
C GLY A 114 -2.97 -21.73 17.05
N PRO A 115 -1.98 -20.83 16.87
CA PRO A 115 -2.14 -19.39 16.83
C PRO A 115 -2.80 -18.87 15.54
N VAL A 116 -3.40 -17.67 15.59
CA VAL A 116 -3.96 -16.95 14.45
C VAL A 116 -2.95 -15.90 13.99
N ILE A 117 -2.38 -16.07 12.81
CA ILE A 117 -1.41 -15.13 12.24
C ILE A 117 -2.07 -14.36 11.08
N GLY A 118 -2.14 -13.05 11.22
CA GLY A 118 -2.64 -12.13 10.19
C GLY A 118 -1.52 -11.65 9.27
N ILE A 119 -1.83 -11.48 7.99
CA ILE A 119 -0.95 -10.86 6.99
C ILE A 119 -1.72 -9.75 6.31
N LEU A 120 -1.20 -8.51 6.34
CA LEU A 120 -1.83 -7.39 5.65
C LEU A 120 -1.50 -7.42 4.16
N ALA A 121 -2.45 -7.00 3.33
CA ALA A 121 -2.32 -6.96 1.88
C ALA A 121 -2.93 -5.65 1.35
N GLU A 122 -2.10 -4.67 0.99
CA GLU A 122 -2.48 -3.42 0.35
C GLU A 122 -2.49 -3.56 -1.17
N PHE A 123 -3.37 -2.82 -1.87
CA PHE A 123 -3.50 -2.93 -3.33
C PHE A 123 -4.05 -1.67 -4.02
N ASP A 124 -4.10 -0.53 -3.34
CA ASP A 124 -4.50 0.76 -3.93
C ASP A 124 -3.36 1.44 -4.69
N ALA A 125 -3.72 2.23 -5.71
CA ALA A 125 -2.82 3.00 -6.54
C ALA A 125 -2.88 4.50 -6.23
N LEU A 126 -1.90 5.25 -6.74
CA LEU A 126 -1.79 6.70 -6.62
C LEU A 126 -2.24 7.42 -7.90
N PRO A 127 -2.94 8.56 -7.79
CA PRO A 127 -3.43 9.31 -8.94
C PRO A 127 -2.29 9.94 -9.77
N GLY A 128 -2.47 10.01 -11.09
CA GLY A 128 -1.59 10.75 -12.00
C GLY A 128 -0.20 10.15 -12.23
N LEU A 129 0.03 8.89 -11.79
CA LEU A 129 1.33 8.23 -11.83
C LEU A 129 1.40 7.03 -12.78
N SER A 130 0.47 6.92 -13.74
CA SER A 130 0.54 5.92 -14.79
C SER A 130 1.89 5.92 -15.50
N GLN A 131 2.51 4.75 -15.66
CA GLN A 131 3.86 4.62 -16.19
C GLN A 131 4.10 3.23 -16.75
N ALA A 132 4.71 3.16 -17.92
CA ALA A 132 5.21 1.91 -18.48
C ALA A 132 6.45 1.40 -17.73
N PRO A 133 6.72 0.09 -17.66
CA PRO A 133 7.92 -0.49 -17.03
C PRO A 133 9.16 -0.24 -17.90
N LEU A 134 9.52 1.03 -18.10
CA LEU A 134 10.64 1.49 -18.93
C LEU A 134 11.51 2.48 -18.15
N PRO A 135 12.84 2.53 -18.36
CA PRO A 135 13.75 3.40 -17.63
C PRO A 135 13.68 4.87 -18.09
N ARG A 136 12.53 5.31 -18.56
CA ARG A 136 12.22 6.70 -18.97
C ARG A 136 10.76 7.01 -18.71
N ARG A 137 10.43 8.26 -18.45
CA ARG A 137 9.05 8.67 -18.23
C ARG A 137 8.22 8.43 -19.50
N ARG A 138 7.23 7.56 -19.38
CA ARG A 138 6.26 7.24 -20.44
C ARG A 138 4.96 6.77 -19.79
N PRO A 139 4.03 7.67 -19.51
CA PRO A 139 2.69 7.28 -19.06
C PRO A 139 2.04 6.29 -20.03
N LEU A 140 1.40 5.24 -19.52
CA LEU A 140 0.54 4.36 -20.35
C LEU A 140 -0.72 5.10 -20.76
N VAL A 141 -1.32 5.82 -19.80
CA VAL A 141 -2.44 6.73 -20.01
C VAL A 141 -2.14 8.02 -19.25
N VAL A 142 -2.28 9.16 -19.91
CA VAL A 142 -2.01 10.48 -19.29
C VAL A 142 -2.98 10.71 -18.13
N ASP A 143 -2.46 11.21 -17.01
CA ASP A 143 -3.18 11.50 -15.76
C ASP A 143 -3.88 10.31 -15.10
N ALA A 144 -3.73 9.09 -15.63
CA ALA A 144 -4.27 7.89 -15.00
C ALA A 144 -3.43 7.47 -13.77
N PRO A 145 -4.01 6.67 -12.86
CA PRO A 145 -3.32 6.15 -11.68
C PRO A 145 -2.16 5.20 -12.02
N GLY A 146 -1.28 4.98 -11.04
CA GLY A 146 -0.19 4.01 -11.12
C GLY A 146 0.30 3.59 -9.73
N HIS A 147 0.84 2.38 -9.63
CA HIS A 147 1.32 1.81 -8.36
C HIS A 147 2.69 2.36 -7.93
N ALA A 148 2.74 3.65 -7.62
CA ALA A 148 3.96 4.34 -7.23
C ALA A 148 4.41 4.10 -5.78
N CYS A 149 3.58 3.43 -4.98
CA CYS A 149 3.93 2.86 -3.68
C CYS A 149 4.17 1.33 -3.74
N GLY A 150 3.90 0.71 -4.90
CA GLY A 150 4.14 -0.71 -5.13
C GLY A 150 3.11 -1.66 -4.51
N HIS A 151 1.91 -1.18 -4.15
CA HIS A 151 0.89 -1.98 -3.48
C HIS A 151 0.42 -3.19 -4.30
N HIS A 152 0.52 -3.18 -5.65
CA HIS A 152 0.31 -4.37 -6.47
C HIS A 152 1.26 -5.52 -6.11
N LEU A 153 2.52 -5.21 -5.74
CA LEU A 153 3.49 -6.18 -5.24
C LEU A 153 3.18 -6.56 -3.79
N PHE A 154 2.77 -5.57 -2.98
CA PHE A 154 2.45 -5.77 -1.57
C PHE A 154 1.34 -6.81 -1.40
N GLY A 155 0.17 -6.57 -1.98
CA GLY A 155 -0.97 -7.48 -1.89
C GLY A 155 -0.64 -8.87 -2.43
N THR A 156 0.08 -8.92 -3.56
CA THR A 156 0.46 -10.20 -4.19
C THR A 156 1.41 -11.02 -3.32
N ALA A 157 2.48 -10.43 -2.78
CA ALA A 157 3.41 -11.18 -1.92
C ALA A 157 2.72 -11.70 -0.66
N SER A 158 1.86 -10.88 -0.06
CA SER A 158 1.07 -11.24 1.13
C SER A 158 0.12 -12.42 0.85
N ALA A 159 -0.61 -12.38 -0.26
CA ALA A 159 -1.49 -13.47 -0.69
C ALA A 159 -0.71 -14.75 -1.03
N THR A 160 0.44 -14.62 -1.70
CA THR A 160 1.32 -15.74 -2.06
C THR A 160 1.92 -16.39 -0.81
N ALA A 161 2.38 -15.60 0.16
CA ALA A 161 2.86 -16.09 1.45
C ALA A 161 1.74 -16.81 2.21
N GLY A 162 0.55 -16.21 2.29
CA GLY A 162 -0.62 -16.82 2.91
C GLY A 162 -0.96 -18.19 2.31
N ALA A 163 -0.97 -18.31 0.98
CA ALA A 163 -1.23 -19.57 0.30
C ALA A 163 -0.17 -20.66 0.61
N ALA A 164 1.11 -20.27 0.62
CA ALA A 164 2.21 -21.20 0.95
C ALA A 164 2.16 -21.65 2.43
N ILE A 165 1.85 -20.73 3.36
CA ILE A 165 1.68 -21.04 4.78
C ILE A 165 0.53 -22.02 4.99
N ALA A 166 -0.61 -21.75 4.36
CA ALA A 166 -1.79 -22.59 4.50
C ALA A 166 -1.56 -24.03 3.99
N GLU A 167 -0.87 -24.19 2.86
CA GLU A 167 -0.46 -25.51 2.34
C GLU A 167 0.51 -26.22 3.28
N TRP A 168 1.47 -25.47 3.87
CA TRP A 168 2.40 -26.04 4.83
C TRP A 168 1.70 -26.49 6.10
N LEU A 169 0.78 -25.68 6.68
CA LEU A 169 -0.01 -26.08 7.86
C LEU A 169 -0.77 -27.38 7.62
N GLU A 170 -1.44 -27.49 6.45
CA GLU A 170 -2.20 -28.69 6.08
C GLU A 170 -1.29 -29.90 5.86
N SER A 171 -0.21 -29.76 5.09
CA SER A 171 0.69 -30.86 4.75
C SER A 171 1.48 -31.43 5.93
N THR A 172 1.77 -30.58 6.93
CA THR A 172 2.49 -30.98 8.13
C THR A 172 1.57 -31.37 9.28
N GLY A 173 0.27 -31.05 9.19
CA GLY A 173 -0.69 -31.20 10.30
C GLY A 173 -0.42 -30.24 11.46
N THR A 174 0.35 -29.16 11.24
CA THR A 174 0.62 -28.15 12.25
C THR A 174 -0.66 -27.36 12.53
N PRO A 175 -1.11 -27.26 13.80
CA PRO A 175 -2.29 -26.47 14.13
C PRO A 175 -2.02 -24.98 13.95
N GLY A 176 -3.03 -24.24 13.49
CA GLY A 176 -2.96 -22.80 13.34
C GLY A 176 -3.89 -22.29 12.26
N THR A 177 -4.11 -20.98 12.28
CA THR A 177 -4.94 -20.28 11.28
C THR A 177 -4.13 -19.15 10.67
N VAL A 178 -4.05 -19.10 9.34
CA VAL A 178 -3.53 -17.95 8.60
C VAL A 178 -4.69 -17.13 8.07
N ARG A 179 -4.62 -15.79 8.29
CA ARG A 179 -5.56 -14.82 7.73
C ARG A 179 -4.83 -13.83 6.83
N VAL A 180 -5.32 -13.61 5.63
CA VAL A 180 -4.86 -12.53 4.75
C VAL A 180 -5.95 -11.46 4.73
N TYR A 181 -5.58 -10.25 5.13
CA TYR A 181 -6.46 -9.10 5.18
C TYR A 181 -6.26 -8.25 3.94
N GLY A 182 -7.24 -8.21 3.04
CA GLY A 182 -7.26 -7.25 1.94
C GLY A 182 -7.61 -5.88 2.47
N THR A 183 -6.61 -5.00 2.52
CA THR A 183 -6.68 -3.70 3.20
C THR A 183 -6.60 -2.57 2.19
N PRO A 184 -7.76 -2.10 1.64
CA PRO A 184 -7.83 -1.04 0.64
C PRO A 184 -7.52 0.34 1.20
N ALA A 185 -7.25 1.28 0.30
CA ALA A 185 -7.22 2.72 0.54
C ALA A 185 -6.22 3.16 1.63
N GLU A 186 -5.01 2.59 1.66
CA GLU A 186 -3.92 3.07 2.53
C GLU A 186 -3.57 4.53 2.21
N GLU A 187 -3.54 4.90 0.93
CA GLU A 187 -3.18 6.21 0.40
C GLU A 187 -4.24 7.30 0.69
N GLY A 188 -4.48 7.53 1.97
CA GLY A 188 -5.33 8.60 2.51
C GLY A 188 -6.78 8.23 2.79
N GLY A 189 -7.19 6.97 2.57
CA GLY A 189 -8.53 6.48 2.91
C GLY A 189 -8.65 5.90 4.31
N SER A 190 -7.53 5.48 4.93
CA SER A 190 -7.49 4.87 6.27
C SER A 190 -8.26 3.55 6.38
N GLY A 191 -8.19 2.68 5.37
CA GLY A 191 -8.97 1.43 5.34
C GLY A 191 -8.75 0.56 6.56
N LYS A 192 -7.50 0.41 7.01
CA LYS A 192 -7.14 -0.40 8.19
C LYS A 192 -7.68 0.18 9.49
N VAL A 193 -7.83 1.51 9.60
CA VAL A 193 -8.43 2.15 10.79
C VAL A 193 -9.89 1.71 10.95
N TYR A 194 -10.66 1.66 9.86
CA TYR A 194 -12.04 1.18 9.89
C TYR A 194 -12.13 -0.31 10.18
N MET A 195 -11.22 -1.12 9.62
CA MET A 195 -11.13 -2.56 9.89
C MET A 195 -10.77 -2.83 11.35
N THR A 196 -9.86 -2.05 11.94
CA THR A 196 -9.49 -2.11 13.36
C THR A 196 -10.66 -1.71 14.25
N ARG A 197 -11.35 -0.61 13.93
CA ARG A 197 -12.56 -0.16 14.65
C ARG A 197 -13.68 -1.19 14.61
N ALA A 198 -13.78 -1.97 13.53
CA ALA A 198 -14.76 -3.05 13.40
C ALA A 198 -14.37 -4.34 14.16
N GLY A 199 -13.23 -4.38 14.86
CA GLY A 199 -12.78 -5.52 15.67
C GLY A 199 -12.21 -6.68 14.85
N LEU A 200 -11.83 -6.47 13.59
CA LEU A 200 -11.36 -7.57 12.71
C LEU A 200 -10.01 -8.17 13.14
N PHE A 201 -9.31 -7.53 14.06
CA PHE A 201 -8.01 -7.97 14.59
C PHE A 201 -8.05 -8.45 16.04
N ASP A 202 -9.22 -8.43 16.71
CA ASP A 202 -9.33 -8.67 18.17
C ASP A 202 -8.96 -10.10 18.58
N ASP A 203 -9.13 -11.08 17.69
CA ASP A 203 -8.84 -12.49 17.92
C ASP A 203 -7.55 -12.97 17.22
N VAL A 204 -6.70 -12.04 16.78
CA VAL A 204 -5.43 -12.32 16.10
C VAL A 204 -4.28 -12.29 17.09
N ASP A 205 -3.37 -13.26 17.02
CA ASP A 205 -2.22 -13.34 17.90
C ASP A 205 -1.06 -12.44 17.46
N ILE A 206 -0.76 -12.41 16.17
CA ILE A 206 0.33 -11.63 15.55
C ILE A 206 -0.13 -11.15 14.17
N VAL A 207 0.28 -9.94 13.78
CA VAL A 207 0.11 -9.43 12.42
C VAL A 207 1.47 -9.16 11.78
N LEU A 208 1.64 -9.65 10.56
CA LEU A 208 2.82 -9.44 9.73
C LEU A 208 2.46 -8.57 8.54
N HIS A 209 3.38 -7.69 8.17
CA HIS A 209 3.28 -6.93 6.94
C HIS A 209 4.66 -6.73 6.29
N TRP A 210 4.69 -6.19 5.09
CA TRP A 210 5.91 -5.78 4.43
C TRP A 210 5.62 -4.55 3.57
N HIS A 211 6.65 -3.91 3.03
CA HIS A 211 6.42 -2.79 2.12
C HIS A 211 7.47 -2.78 0.99
N PRO A 212 7.07 -2.52 -0.27
CA PRO A 212 7.98 -2.23 -1.37
C PRO A 212 8.95 -1.10 -1.02
N SER A 213 10.23 -1.27 -1.38
CA SER A 213 11.28 -0.33 -0.99
C SER A 213 12.41 -0.28 -2.03
N ASP A 214 13.33 0.66 -1.86
CA ASP A 214 14.60 0.74 -2.58
C ASP A 214 15.73 -0.03 -1.88
N ARG A 215 15.42 -0.79 -0.81
CA ARG A 215 16.37 -1.50 0.06
C ARG A 215 15.73 -2.68 0.75
N ASN A 216 16.57 -3.57 1.30
CA ASN A 216 16.12 -4.66 2.16
C ASN A 216 16.37 -4.27 3.62
N ILE A 217 15.30 -4.15 4.39
CA ILE A 217 15.34 -3.67 5.77
C ILE A 217 14.27 -4.37 6.62
N ALA A 218 14.67 -4.94 7.75
CA ALA A 218 13.78 -5.30 8.84
C ALA A 218 14.40 -4.76 10.13
N SER A 219 13.82 -3.72 10.66
CA SER A 219 14.35 -2.98 11.82
C SER A 219 13.21 -2.61 12.73
N PRO A 220 13.49 -2.42 14.03
CA PRO A 220 12.53 -1.78 14.92
C PRO A 220 12.18 -0.41 14.35
N GLU A 221 10.90 -0.17 14.01
CA GLU A 221 10.50 1.09 13.43
C GLU A 221 9.22 1.65 14.04
N SER A 222 9.13 2.97 14.08
CA SER A 222 7.90 3.70 14.36
C SER A 222 7.64 4.72 13.25
N SER A 223 6.42 5.23 13.20
CA SER A 223 5.99 6.25 12.24
C SER A 223 5.37 7.44 12.95
N ASN A 224 4.97 8.46 12.21
CA ASN A 224 4.11 9.48 12.77
C ASN A 224 2.65 9.06 12.72
N GLY A 225 1.92 9.31 13.81
CA GLY A 225 0.47 9.44 13.75
C GLY A 225 0.09 10.69 12.97
N ASN A 226 -1.09 10.69 12.38
CA ASN A 226 -1.60 11.81 11.60
C ASN A 226 -3.09 12.02 11.91
N LYS A 227 -3.51 13.28 12.05
CA LYS A 227 -4.91 13.66 12.03
C LYS A 227 -5.07 14.86 11.11
N SER A 228 -6.01 14.78 10.18
CA SER A 228 -6.22 15.84 9.21
C SER A 228 -7.67 16.29 9.18
N GLY A 229 -7.91 17.56 8.86
CA GLY A 229 -9.25 18.14 8.80
C GLY A 229 -9.35 19.29 7.84
N ARG A 230 -10.52 19.42 7.22
CA ARG A 230 -10.92 20.57 6.43
C ARG A 230 -11.71 21.52 7.30
N PHE A 231 -11.28 22.77 7.34
CA PHE A 231 -11.94 23.86 8.09
C PHE A 231 -12.58 24.79 7.09
N ARG A 232 -13.92 24.89 7.13
CA ARG A 232 -14.73 25.71 6.23
C ARG A 232 -15.29 26.88 7.01
N PHE A 233 -15.08 28.09 6.48
CA PHE A 233 -15.61 29.31 7.04
C PHE A 233 -16.72 29.84 6.14
N HIS A 234 -17.77 30.37 6.77
CA HIS A 234 -18.92 30.98 6.12
C HIS A 234 -19.11 32.40 6.64
N GLY A 235 -18.95 33.37 5.75
CA GLY A 235 -19.07 34.78 6.00
C GLY A 235 -20.27 35.41 5.31
N ILE A 236 -20.14 36.67 4.89
CA ILE A 236 -21.18 37.44 4.20
C ILE A 236 -20.54 38.16 3.04
N ALA A 237 -21.04 37.92 1.81
CA ALA A 237 -20.59 38.61 0.62
C ALA A 237 -20.99 40.10 0.65
N ALA A 238 -20.11 40.93 0.12
CA ALA A 238 -20.35 42.35 -0.11
C ALA A 238 -19.47 42.87 -1.26
N HIS A 239 -19.78 44.03 -1.79
CA HIS A 239 -18.87 44.70 -2.72
C HIS A 239 -17.70 45.31 -1.93
N ALA A 240 -16.50 44.77 -2.14
CA ALA A 240 -15.33 45.05 -1.32
C ALA A 240 -14.93 46.55 -1.26
N ALA A 241 -15.23 47.34 -2.28
CA ALA A 241 -14.93 48.76 -2.31
C ALA A 241 -16.15 49.65 -1.98
N ALA A 242 -17.38 49.22 -2.33
CA ALA A 242 -18.58 50.10 -2.20
C ALA A 242 -19.29 49.91 -0.87
N ALA A 243 -19.24 48.76 -0.24
CA ALA A 243 -19.96 48.47 1.01
C ALA A 243 -19.20 47.40 1.85
N PRO A 244 -17.89 47.54 2.12
CA PRO A 244 -17.10 46.56 2.86
C PRO A 244 -17.65 46.27 4.25
N GLU A 245 -18.24 47.26 4.91
CA GLU A 245 -18.83 47.16 6.26
C GLU A 245 -19.99 46.16 6.35
N ARG A 246 -20.60 45.82 5.22
CA ARG A 246 -21.69 44.83 5.12
C ARG A 246 -21.21 43.41 4.97
N GLY A 247 -19.89 43.22 4.64
CA GLY A 247 -19.29 41.93 4.46
C GLY A 247 -18.70 41.33 5.73
N ARG A 248 -18.48 40.02 5.69
CA ARG A 248 -17.65 39.24 6.63
C ARG A 248 -16.86 38.28 5.83
N SER A 249 -15.55 38.50 5.74
CA SER A 249 -14.67 37.70 4.87
C SER A 249 -14.34 36.35 5.50
N ALA A 250 -14.77 35.28 4.85
CA ALA A 250 -14.37 33.93 5.21
C ALA A 250 -12.87 33.69 4.99
N LEU A 251 -12.25 34.37 3.99
CA LEU A 251 -10.83 34.30 3.76
C LEU A 251 -10.04 34.92 4.92
N ASP A 252 -10.47 36.06 5.46
CA ASP A 252 -9.82 36.68 6.63
C ASP A 252 -9.85 35.73 7.84
N ALA A 253 -10.92 34.94 8.00
CA ALA A 253 -10.99 33.92 9.04
C ALA A 253 -9.96 32.78 8.80
N VAL A 254 -9.78 32.32 7.58
CA VAL A 254 -8.72 31.35 7.22
C VAL A 254 -7.33 31.94 7.51
N GLU A 255 -7.08 33.19 7.14
CA GLU A 255 -5.80 33.87 7.39
C GLU A 255 -5.54 34.03 8.89
N ALA A 256 -6.55 34.44 9.69
CA ALA A 256 -6.47 34.54 11.13
C ALA A 256 -6.17 33.18 11.79
N MET A 257 -6.86 32.12 11.38
CA MET A 257 -6.60 30.76 11.83
C MET A 257 -5.16 30.33 11.51
N ASN A 258 -4.70 30.55 10.28
CA ASN A 258 -3.35 30.20 9.85
C ASN A 258 -2.30 30.99 10.64
N TYR A 259 -2.54 32.26 10.93
CA TYR A 259 -1.65 33.07 11.73
C TYR A 259 -1.53 32.52 13.16
N MET A 260 -2.66 32.27 13.86
CA MET A 260 -2.67 31.68 15.21
C MET A 260 -2.00 30.30 15.23
N THR A 261 -2.26 29.47 14.22
CA THR A 261 -1.64 28.13 14.11
C THR A 261 -0.12 28.24 13.87
N ASN A 262 0.34 29.24 13.13
CA ASN A 262 1.79 29.48 12.95
C ASN A 262 2.46 29.95 14.25
N LEU A 263 1.82 30.78 15.07
CA LEU A 263 2.31 31.12 16.40
C LEU A 263 2.39 29.91 17.34
N MET A 264 1.49 28.94 17.18
CA MET A 264 1.49 27.71 17.97
C MET A 264 2.76 26.88 17.78
N ARG A 265 3.48 27.03 16.61
CA ARG A 265 4.71 26.29 16.31
C ARG A 265 5.84 26.56 17.31
N GLU A 266 5.86 27.73 17.93
CA GLU A 266 6.83 28.08 19.00
C GLU A 266 6.61 27.27 20.30
N HIS A 267 5.41 26.67 20.46
CA HIS A 267 4.95 26.04 21.69
C HIS A 267 4.44 24.63 21.49
N MET A 268 5.10 23.87 20.58
CA MET A 268 4.84 22.45 20.34
C MET A 268 6.17 21.67 20.29
N PRO A 269 6.16 20.34 20.54
CA PRO A 269 7.37 19.52 20.42
C PRO A 269 8.05 19.66 19.06
N SER A 270 9.39 19.63 19.01
CA SER A 270 10.15 19.71 17.76
C SER A 270 9.88 18.53 16.81
N THR A 271 9.36 17.43 17.31
CA THR A 271 8.93 16.24 16.56
C THR A 271 7.56 16.43 15.89
N ALA A 272 6.76 17.41 16.34
CA ALA A 272 5.47 17.71 15.74
C ALA A 272 5.60 18.35 14.35
N ARG A 273 4.62 18.11 13.48
CA ARG A 273 4.50 18.77 12.17
C ARG A 273 3.07 19.25 11.96
N LEU A 274 2.94 20.50 11.51
CA LEU A 274 1.71 21.09 11.04
C LEU A 274 1.88 21.51 9.59
N HIS A 275 0.99 21.07 8.72
CA HIS A 275 0.97 21.46 7.31
C HIS A 275 -0.42 21.93 6.94
N TYR A 276 -0.55 22.91 6.05
CA TYR A 276 -1.85 23.29 5.53
C TYR A 276 -1.77 23.79 4.09
N VAL A 277 -2.90 23.77 3.44
CA VAL A 277 -3.14 24.39 2.15
C VAL A 277 -4.51 25.05 2.14
N ILE A 278 -4.61 26.27 1.60
CA ILE A 278 -5.91 26.92 1.35
C ILE A 278 -6.47 26.30 0.07
N THR A 279 -7.61 25.62 0.19
CA THR A 279 -8.27 24.91 -0.92
C THR A 279 -9.36 25.74 -1.59
N ASP A 280 -9.93 26.74 -0.88
CA ASP A 280 -10.79 27.78 -1.42
C ASP A 280 -10.49 29.11 -0.72
N GLY A 281 -10.17 30.15 -1.46
CA GLY A 281 -9.88 31.52 -0.96
C GLY A 281 -10.80 32.58 -1.55
N GLY A 282 -11.92 32.21 -2.17
CA GLY A 282 -12.82 33.12 -2.85
C GLY A 282 -12.59 33.19 -4.36
N ARG A 283 -13.33 34.07 -5.08
CA ARG A 283 -13.40 34.07 -6.55
C ARG A 283 -12.79 35.32 -7.21
N ALA A 284 -13.00 36.48 -6.61
CA ALA A 284 -12.55 37.76 -7.19
C ALA A 284 -12.28 38.79 -6.08
N PRO A 285 -11.24 39.66 -6.23
CA PRO A 285 -10.81 40.57 -5.16
C PRO A 285 -11.80 41.72 -4.89
N ASN A 286 -12.74 42.00 -5.76
CA ASN A 286 -13.79 42.99 -5.56
C ASN A 286 -15.06 42.45 -4.87
N ILE A 287 -15.06 41.16 -4.50
CA ILE A 287 -16.14 40.51 -3.76
C ILE A 287 -15.56 40.00 -2.43
N VAL A 288 -16.15 40.43 -1.30
CA VAL A 288 -15.83 39.86 0.02
C VAL A 288 -16.15 38.35 0.00
N PRO A 289 -15.20 37.43 0.22
CA PRO A 289 -15.46 36.00 0.14
C PRO A 289 -16.46 35.54 1.23
N GLU A 290 -17.59 34.96 0.80
CA GLU A 290 -18.58 34.37 1.73
C GLU A 290 -18.24 32.94 2.13
N THR A 291 -17.35 32.26 1.39
CA THR A 291 -16.84 30.93 1.71
C THR A 291 -15.31 30.89 1.55
N ALA A 292 -14.64 30.15 2.43
CA ALA A 292 -13.24 29.78 2.30
C ALA A 292 -12.98 28.47 3.01
N GLU A 293 -12.01 27.71 2.53
CA GLU A 293 -11.61 26.43 3.10
C GLU A 293 -10.08 26.31 3.22
N VAL A 294 -9.63 25.74 4.33
CA VAL A 294 -8.24 25.36 4.55
C VAL A 294 -8.16 23.91 5.02
N TYR A 295 -7.20 23.14 4.49
CA TYR A 295 -6.97 21.75 4.82
C TYR A 295 -5.69 21.60 5.62
N TYR A 296 -5.78 21.01 6.83
CA TYR A 296 -4.68 20.82 7.79
C TYR A 296 -4.29 19.38 7.97
N TYR A 297 -2.98 19.14 8.16
CA TYR A 297 -2.38 17.90 8.67
C TYR A 297 -1.64 18.19 9.98
N VAL A 298 -1.91 17.36 11.00
CA VAL A 298 -1.22 17.38 12.30
C VAL A 298 -0.53 16.02 12.48
N ARG A 299 0.78 16.02 12.71
CA ARG A 299 1.57 14.79 12.84
C ARG A 299 2.45 14.82 14.09
N HIS A 300 2.55 13.66 14.76
CA HIS A 300 3.47 13.43 15.89
C HIS A 300 3.70 11.93 16.10
N PRO A 301 4.86 11.48 16.66
CA PRO A 301 5.09 10.08 17.01
C PRO A 301 4.18 9.52 18.12
N GLU A 302 3.55 10.35 18.93
CA GLU A 302 2.64 9.95 20.01
C GLU A 302 1.19 10.30 19.68
N PRO A 303 0.25 9.33 19.73
CA PRO A 303 -1.13 9.57 19.31
C PRO A 303 -1.86 10.60 20.20
N ALA A 304 -1.61 10.63 21.51
CA ALA A 304 -2.19 11.61 22.42
C ALA A 304 -1.77 13.04 22.05
N MET A 305 -0.52 13.23 21.61
CA MET A 305 -0.03 14.54 21.17
C MET A 305 -0.66 14.95 19.83
N VAL A 306 -0.89 14.02 18.90
CA VAL A 306 -1.64 14.29 17.66
C VAL A 306 -3.04 14.82 17.99
N ALA A 307 -3.75 14.14 18.89
CA ALA A 307 -5.08 14.57 19.34
C ALA A 307 -5.04 15.96 19.98
N GLN A 308 -4.14 16.18 20.96
CA GLN A 308 -4.01 17.45 21.66
C GLN A 308 -3.69 18.63 20.72
N LEU A 309 -2.75 18.42 19.77
CA LEU A 309 -2.40 19.47 18.81
C LEU A 309 -3.56 19.75 17.84
N PHE A 310 -4.31 18.74 17.44
CA PHE A 310 -5.48 18.94 16.59
C PHE A 310 -6.57 19.76 17.28
N GLU A 311 -6.84 19.49 18.56
CA GLU A 311 -7.78 20.30 19.36
C GLU A 311 -7.32 21.78 19.44
N ARG A 312 -6.03 22.05 19.54
CA ARG A 312 -5.49 23.42 19.50
C ARG A 312 -5.71 24.08 18.14
N VAL A 313 -5.62 23.33 17.03
CA VAL A 313 -5.94 23.81 15.68
C VAL A 313 -7.44 24.13 15.57
N VAL A 314 -8.32 23.30 16.15
CA VAL A 314 -9.76 23.56 16.22
C VAL A 314 -10.04 24.85 17.01
N ALA A 315 -9.43 25.01 18.17
CA ALA A 315 -9.58 26.23 18.99
C ALA A 315 -9.10 27.50 18.24
N ALA A 316 -8.02 27.40 17.44
CA ALA A 316 -7.58 28.51 16.59
C ALA A 316 -8.63 28.85 15.52
N ALA A 317 -9.29 27.85 14.93
CA ALA A 317 -10.37 28.04 13.96
C ALA A 317 -11.60 28.69 14.59
N GLU A 318 -12.01 28.26 15.79
CA GLU A 318 -13.12 28.86 16.57
C GLU A 318 -12.83 30.31 16.93
N GLY A 319 -11.59 30.60 17.41
CA GLY A 319 -11.16 31.96 17.73
C GLY A 319 -11.14 32.88 16.50
N ALA A 320 -10.72 32.34 15.36
CA ALA A 320 -10.74 33.06 14.08
C ALA A 320 -12.17 33.38 13.64
N ALA A 321 -13.07 32.41 13.72
CA ALA A 321 -14.48 32.62 13.39
C ALA A 321 -15.15 33.69 14.27
N LEU A 322 -14.89 33.63 15.59
CA LEU A 322 -15.39 34.62 16.55
C LEU A 322 -14.86 36.02 16.22
N GLY A 323 -13.55 36.15 15.99
CA GLY A 323 -12.91 37.45 15.75
C GLY A 323 -13.31 38.10 14.44
N THR A 324 -13.63 37.31 13.41
CA THR A 324 -14.01 37.81 12.07
C THR A 324 -15.52 37.91 11.88
N GLY A 325 -16.31 37.45 12.84
CA GLY A 325 -17.79 37.44 12.77
C GLY A 325 -18.30 36.46 11.69
N THR A 326 -17.59 35.35 11.48
CA THR A 326 -17.95 34.27 10.56
C THR A 326 -18.44 33.03 11.31
N ARG A 327 -18.90 32.00 10.62
CA ARG A 327 -19.22 30.68 11.21
C ARG A 327 -18.17 29.67 10.68
N MET A 328 -17.72 28.79 11.54
CA MET A 328 -16.80 27.72 11.20
C MET A 328 -17.46 26.35 11.37
N GLN A 329 -17.14 25.43 10.50
CA GLN A 329 -17.34 23.99 10.63
C GLN A 329 -16.09 23.26 10.18
N TYR A 330 -15.82 22.09 10.77
CA TYR A 330 -14.71 21.26 10.32
C TYR A 330 -15.15 19.81 10.13
N GLU A 331 -14.39 19.11 9.30
CA GLU A 331 -14.56 17.69 9.02
C GLU A 331 -13.20 17.01 9.16
N VAL A 332 -13.11 15.97 10.01
CA VAL A 332 -11.91 15.13 10.07
C VAL A 332 -11.86 14.27 8.81
N MET A 333 -10.80 14.41 8.05
CA MET A 333 -10.65 13.72 6.76
C MET A 333 -9.93 12.39 6.90
N HIS A 334 -8.90 12.32 7.73
CA HIS A 334 -8.02 11.19 7.90
C HIS A 334 -7.46 11.21 9.32
N GLY A 335 -7.21 10.03 9.89
CA GLY A 335 -6.61 9.90 11.20
C GLY A 335 -6.11 8.50 11.42
N ASN A 336 -4.81 8.36 11.70
CA ASN A 336 -4.18 7.08 12.02
C ASN A 336 -3.14 7.24 13.13
N PHE A 337 -2.97 6.19 13.89
CA PHE A 337 -1.97 6.09 14.94
C PHE A 337 -0.55 5.97 14.37
N PRO A 338 0.50 6.33 15.13
CA PRO A 338 1.86 5.95 14.81
C PRO A 338 2.01 4.43 14.93
N LEU A 339 2.97 3.87 14.21
CA LEU A 339 3.30 2.45 14.33
C LEU A 339 3.87 2.15 15.72
N LEU A 340 3.26 1.22 16.45
CA LEU A 340 3.79 0.67 17.71
C LEU A 340 4.74 -0.48 17.35
N ARG A 341 6.03 -0.26 17.56
CA ARG A 341 7.06 -1.23 17.17
C ARG A 341 7.05 -2.52 18.01
N ASN A 342 7.46 -3.62 17.39
CA ASN A 342 7.74 -4.88 18.07
C ASN A 342 9.12 -5.38 17.63
N ASP A 343 10.11 -5.26 18.52
CA ASP A 343 11.52 -5.54 18.23
C ASP A 343 11.76 -7.05 18.14
N VAL A 344 11.02 -7.85 18.90
CA VAL A 344 11.06 -9.32 18.84
C VAL A 344 10.71 -9.81 17.45
N LEU A 345 9.59 -9.38 16.89
CA LEU A 345 9.14 -9.77 15.56
C LEU A 345 10.06 -9.22 14.46
N ALA A 346 10.48 -7.96 14.57
CA ALA A 346 11.41 -7.34 13.64
C ALA A 346 12.74 -8.09 13.58
N GLY A 347 13.24 -8.58 14.72
CA GLY A 347 14.47 -9.38 14.82
C GLY A 347 14.37 -10.70 14.05
N VAL A 348 13.25 -11.41 14.17
CA VAL A 348 13.02 -12.66 13.41
C VAL A 348 13.02 -12.38 11.90
N MET A 349 12.30 -11.34 11.45
CA MET A 349 12.28 -10.95 10.04
C MET A 349 13.67 -10.54 9.53
N HIS A 350 14.47 -9.87 10.36
CA HIS A 350 15.84 -9.48 10.04
C HIS A 350 16.74 -10.70 9.79
N GLU A 351 16.68 -11.70 10.66
CA GLU A 351 17.46 -12.92 10.49
C GLU A 351 17.02 -13.71 9.24
N HIS A 352 15.73 -13.74 8.92
CA HIS A 352 15.25 -14.32 7.66
C HIS A 352 15.74 -13.54 6.43
N LEU A 353 15.70 -12.21 6.44
CA LEU A 353 16.28 -11.39 5.37
C LEU A 353 17.76 -11.69 5.17
N LYS A 354 18.55 -11.75 6.24
CA LYS A 354 19.97 -12.10 6.17
C LYS A 354 20.21 -13.48 5.57
N ARG A 355 19.40 -14.46 5.95
CA ARG A 355 19.52 -15.85 5.46
C ARG A 355 19.09 -15.99 4.01
N LEU A 356 18.06 -15.29 3.57
CA LEU A 356 17.51 -15.37 2.22
C LEU A 356 18.26 -14.50 1.22
N GLY A 357 18.99 -13.49 1.69
CA GLY A 357 19.78 -12.57 0.90
C GLY A 357 18.95 -11.46 0.25
N GLY A 358 19.61 -10.65 -0.56
CA GLY A 358 19.01 -9.54 -1.30
C GLY A 358 18.51 -9.95 -2.70
N VAL A 359 18.48 -8.98 -3.62
CA VAL A 359 17.96 -9.14 -4.97
C VAL A 359 19.12 -9.06 -5.99
N GLU A 360 19.35 -10.15 -6.73
CA GLU A 360 20.33 -10.17 -7.80
C GLU A 360 19.73 -9.69 -9.12
N TYR A 361 20.44 -8.77 -9.80
CA TYR A 361 20.06 -8.25 -11.11
C TYR A 361 20.81 -8.99 -12.21
N ASP A 362 20.10 -9.34 -13.27
CA ASP A 362 20.70 -9.79 -14.52
C ASP A 362 21.21 -8.58 -15.35
N GLU A 363 21.75 -8.84 -16.54
CA GLU A 363 22.33 -7.81 -17.40
C GLU A 363 21.30 -6.76 -17.84
N ALA A 364 20.09 -7.20 -18.21
CA ALA A 364 19.02 -6.30 -18.64
C ALA A 364 18.50 -5.43 -17.49
N GLU A 365 18.39 -5.98 -16.30
CA GLU A 365 18.01 -5.26 -15.07
C GLU A 365 19.09 -4.26 -14.66
N MET A 366 20.37 -4.59 -14.80
CA MET A 366 21.48 -3.67 -14.55
C MET A 366 21.49 -2.51 -15.55
N GLU A 367 21.19 -2.76 -16.83
CA GLU A 367 21.04 -1.72 -17.85
C GLU A 367 19.86 -0.79 -17.51
N PHE A 368 18.70 -1.37 -17.16
CA PHE A 368 17.53 -0.63 -16.70
C PHE A 368 17.88 0.24 -15.48
N ALA A 369 18.49 -0.36 -14.45
CA ALA A 369 18.85 0.33 -13.21
C ALA A 369 19.81 1.49 -13.46
N THR A 370 20.85 1.27 -14.27
CA THR A 370 21.83 2.30 -14.62
C THR A 370 21.19 3.44 -15.40
N THR A 371 20.23 3.12 -16.28
CA THR A 371 19.55 4.11 -17.11
C THR A 371 18.54 4.95 -16.30
N ILE A 372 17.70 4.31 -15.50
CA ILE A 372 16.65 5.03 -14.73
C ILE A 372 17.28 5.95 -13.68
N ARG A 373 18.41 5.57 -13.09
CA ARG A 373 19.13 6.39 -12.11
C ARG A 373 19.60 7.75 -12.64
N LYS A 374 19.81 7.89 -13.96
CA LYS A 374 20.12 9.17 -14.59
C LYS A 374 19.01 10.22 -14.44
N SER A 375 17.78 9.77 -14.15
CA SER A 375 16.61 10.62 -13.90
C SER A 375 16.38 10.97 -12.41
N MET A 376 17.21 10.45 -11.51
CA MET A 376 17.09 10.65 -10.07
C MET A 376 18.04 11.78 -9.63
N PHE A 377 17.71 12.43 -8.52
CA PHE A 377 18.47 13.56 -7.99
C PHE A 377 19.05 13.24 -6.61
N GLY A 378 20.12 13.97 -6.25
CA GLY A 378 20.75 13.88 -4.95
C GLY A 378 21.79 12.77 -4.85
N ARG A 379 22.19 12.44 -3.61
CA ARG A 379 23.15 11.36 -3.34
C ARG A 379 22.41 10.02 -3.37
N LEU A 380 22.60 9.28 -4.45
CA LEU A 380 21.99 7.95 -4.61
C LEU A 380 22.82 6.89 -3.88
N ARG A 381 22.14 5.90 -3.33
CA ARG A 381 22.78 4.69 -2.82
C ARG A 381 23.51 3.94 -3.94
N PRO A 382 24.62 3.23 -3.67
CA PRO A 382 25.23 2.37 -4.67
C PRO A 382 24.28 1.26 -5.15
N LEU A 383 24.46 0.78 -6.37
CA LEU A 383 23.57 -0.28 -6.91
C LEU A 383 23.71 -1.61 -6.15
N GLU A 384 24.84 -1.83 -5.52
CA GLU A 384 25.15 -2.99 -4.68
C GLU A 384 24.22 -3.08 -3.47
N ALA A 385 23.67 -1.96 -3.01
CA ALA A 385 22.71 -1.89 -1.89
C ALA A 385 21.43 -2.74 -2.10
N ARG A 386 21.13 -3.16 -3.37
CA ARG A 386 20.04 -4.11 -3.64
C ARG A 386 20.23 -5.47 -2.99
N ASN A 387 21.51 -5.86 -2.76
CA ASN A 387 21.88 -7.13 -2.12
C ASN A 387 22.18 -7.00 -0.63
N GLU A 388 22.39 -5.78 -0.16
CA GLU A 388 22.70 -5.51 1.24
C GLU A 388 21.41 -5.58 2.09
N ILE A 389 21.57 -6.03 3.32
CA ILE A 389 20.54 -5.95 4.35
C ILE A 389 20.93 -4.82 5.29
N GLU A 390 20.03 -3.84 5.48
CA GLU A 390 20.27 -2.72 6.39
C GLU A 390 20.52 -3.19 7.82
N PRO A 391 21.34 -2.49 8.60
CA PRO A 391 21.58 -2.82 10.00
C PRO A 391 20.28 -2.85 10.82
N PHE A 392 20.27 -3.70 11.86
CA PHE A 392 19.15 -3.78 12.81
C PHE A 392 19.25 -2.63 13.81
N GLU A 393 18.71 -1.48 13.45
CA GLU A 393 18.73 -0.26 14.27
C GLU A 393 17.35 0.40 14.26
N PHE A 394 17.00 1.05 15.40
CA PHE A 394 15.73 1.76 15.48
C PHE A 394 15.63 2.87 14.43
N ASN A 395 14.51 2.90 13.71
CA ASN A 395 14.22 3.90 12.68
C ASN A 395 12.91 4.62 12.96
N GLN A 396 12.97 5.94 13.18
CA GLN A 396 11.79 6.80 13.25
C GLN A 396 11.43 7.27 11.86
N LYS A 397 10.43 6.67 11.22
CA LYS A 397 9.89 7.15 9.93
C LYS A 397 9.09 8.42 10.13
N MET A 398 9.27 9.37 9.23
CA MET A 398 8.54 10.65 9.25
C MET A 398 7.20 10.59 8.51
N GLY A 399 6.97 9.54 7.72
CA GLY A 399 5.69 9.23 7.09
C GLY A 399 4.67 8.69 8.10
N SER A 400 3.48 8.41 7.60
CA SER A 400 2.38 7.79 8.35
C SER A 400 1.86 6.61 7.55
N THR A 401 1.32 5.60 8.22
CA THR A 401 0.59 4.48 7.63
C THR A 401 -0.54 4.07 8.55
N ASP A 402 -1.65 3.60 8.01
CA ASP A 402 -2.78 3.11 8.78
C ASP A 402 -2.56 1.70 9.38
N VAL A 403 -1.42 1.04 9.06
CA VAL A 403 -0.90 -0.11 9.83
C VAL A 403 -0.67 0.26 11.30
N GLY A 404 -0.44 1.56 11.57
CA GLY A 404 -0.34 2.09 12.94
C GLY A 404 -1.49 1.61 13.80
N ASP A 405 -2.73 1.81 13.39
CA ASP A 405 -3.92 1.44 14.18
C ASP A 405 -3.97 -0.06 14.51
N VAL A 406 -3.63 -0.91 13.55
CA VAL A 406 -3.53 -2.36 13.77
C VAL A 406 -2.48 -2.67 14.85
N SER A 407 -1.32 -2.00 14.80
CA SER A 407 -0.20 -2.25 15.71
C SER A 407 -0.48 -1.89 17.17
N TRP A 408 -1.54 -1.13 17.46
CA TRP A 408 -1.96 -0.84 18.84
C TRP A 408 -3.01 -1.83 19.36
N ILE A 409 -3.53 -2.73 18.51
CA ILE A 409 -4.48 -3.78 18.92
C ILE A 409 -3.78 -5.12 19.05
N VAL A 410 -2.85 -5.43 18.16
CA VAL A 410 -2.18 -6.72 18.07
C VAL A 410 -0.68 -6.53 17.79
N PRO A 411 0.22 -7.35 18.37
CA PRO A 411 1.65 -7.29 18.06
C PRO A 411 1.87 -7.34 16.54
N THR A 412 2.46 -6.29 15.98
CA THR A 412 2.60 -6.11 14.53
C THR A 412 4.03 -5.72 14.21
N ALA A 413 4.61 -6.34 13.18
CA ALA A 413 5.88 -5.90 12.62
C ALA A 413 5.91 -6.08 11.10
N GLY A 414 6.80 -5.31 10.48
CA GLY A 414 7.00 -5.34 9.04
C GLY A 414 8.46 -5.14 8.64
N PHE A 415 8.68 -5.28 7.34
CA PHE A 415 9.98 -5.12 6.72
C PHE A 415 9.83 -4.57 5.30
N GLY A 416 10.94 -4.18 4.68
CA GLY A 416 10.98 -3.76 3.28
C GLY A 416 11.92 -4.62 2.46
N THR A 417 11.60 -4.82 1.18
CA THR A 417 12.49 -5.45 0.22
C THR A 417 12.76 -4.56 -0.99
N ALA A 418 13.93 -4.71 -1.60
CA ALA A 418 14.32 -3.95 -2.77
C ALA A 418 13.50 -4.35 -4.01
N THR A 419 12.31 -3.78 -4.13
CA THR A 419 11.43 -3.87 -5.32
C THR A 419 11.72 -2.76 -6.33
N TRP A 420 12.49 -1.77 -5.93
CA TRP A 420 12.91 -0.64 -6.75
C TRP A 420 14.44 -0.55 -6.80
N VAL A 421 14.93 0.12 -7.83
CA VAL A 421 16.35 0.41 -7.96
C VAL A 421 16.83 1.27 -6.79
N PRO A 422 17.98 0.96 -6.15
CA PRO A 422 18.48 1.75 -5.02
C PRO A 422 18.55 3.26 -5.30
N GLY A 423 17.94 4.04 -4.41
CA GLY A 423 17.80 5.49 -4.53
C GLY A 423 16.49 5.95 -5.18
N THR A 424 15.60 5.05 -5.57
CA THR A 424 14.27 5.40 -6.09
C THR A 424 13.40 5.99 -4.98
N PRO A 425 12.87 7.21 -5.13
CA PRO A 425 11.89 7.75 -4.19
C PRO A 425 10.53 7.06 -4.37
N ALA A 426 9.85 6.78 -3.26
CA ALA A 426 8.44 6.39 -3.30
C ALA A 426 7.59 7.50 -3.94
N HIS A 427 6.38 7.17 -4.39
CA HIS A 427 5.43 8.09 -5.06
C HIS A 427 6.01 8.75 -6.30
N SER A 428 6.81 8.02 -7.06
CA SER A 428 7.46 8.50 -8.28
C SER A 428 7.19 7.58 -9.47
N TRP A 429 7.30 8.13 -10.68
CA TRP A 429 7.21 7.32 -11.90
C TRP A 429 8.30 6.24 -11.98
N GLN A 430 9.47 6.48 -11.34
CA GLN A 430 10.56 5.52 -11.28
C GLN A 430 10.17 4.30 -10.44
N ALA A 431 9.43 4.49 -9.34
CA ALA A 431 8.91 3.40 -8.52
C ALA A 431 7.91 2.53 -9.33
N VAL A 432 6.98 3.17 -10.06
CA VAL A 432 6.06 2.44 -10.96
C VAL A 432 6.82 1.67 -12.02
N ALA A 433 7.80 2.31 -12.68
CA ALA A 433 8.57 1.66 -13.74
C ALA A 433 9.34 0.43 -13.25
N ALA A 434 9.97 0.49 -12.09
CA ALA A 434 10.71 -0.62 -11.51
C ALA A 434 9.78 -1.71 -10.95
N GLY A 435 8.65 -1.32 -10.32
CA GLY A 435 7.66 -2.25 -9.78
C GLY A 435 6.98 -3.11 -10.85
N GLY A 436 6.79 -2.56 -12.06
CA GLY A 436 6.19 -3.28 -13.20
C GLY A 436 7.14 -4.20 -13.98
N MET A 437 8.35 -4.46 -13.49
CA MET A 437 9.32 -5.33 -14.15
C MET A 437 9.92 -6.37 -13.19
N SER A 438 10.78 -7.23 -13.70
CA SER A 438 11.38 -8.34 -12.95
C SER A 438 12.13 -7.92 -11.67
N ILE A 439 12.67 -6.69 -11.59
CA ILE A 439 13.24 -6.12 -10.35
C ILE A 439 12.18 -6.11 -9.24
N GLY A 440 11.00 -5.57 -9.53
CA GLY A 440 9.87 -5.56 -8.59
C GLY A 440 9.44 -6.98 -8.20
N HIS A 441 9.32 -7.87 -9.19
CA HIS A 441 8.90 -9.26 -8.96
C HIS A 441 9.89 -10.04 -8.09
N LYS A 442 11.20 -9.84 -8.26
CA LYS A 442 12.23 -10.48 -7.42
C LYS A 442 12.13 -10.03 -5.96
N GLY A 443 11.98 -8.71 -5.73
CA GLY A 443 11.77 -8.16 -4.40
C GLY A 443 10.47 -8.65 -3.76
N MET A 444 9.38 -8.74 -4.52
CA MET A 444 8.09 -9.30 -4.13
C MET A 444 8.22 -10.76 -3.67
N MET A 445 8.91 -11.61 -4.44
CA MET A 445 9.12 -13.01 -4.08
C MET A 445 10.04 -13.18 -2.86
N LEU A 446 11.02 -12.29 -2.67
CA LEU A 446 11.80 -12.24 -1.44
C LEU A 446 10.90 -11.91 -0.24
N ALA A 447 10.02 -10.94 -0.37
CA ALA A 447 9.07 -10.57 0.69
C ALA A 447 8.13 -11.73 1.04
N ALA A 448 7.56 -12.41 0.06
CA ALA A 448 6.71 -13.57 0.30
C ALA A 448 7.43 -14.68 1.06
N ARG A 449 8.72 -14.93 0.74
CA ARG A 449 9.54 -15.92 1.46
C ARG A 449 9.82 -15.49 2.91
N VAL A 450 10.15 -14.22 3.16
CA VAL A 450 10.39 -13.72 4.52
C VAL A 450 9.12 -13.81 5.37
N LEU A 451 7.96 -13.41 4.83
CA LEU A 451 6.67 -13.55 5.50
C LEU A 451 6.37 -15.02 5.87
N ALA A 452 6.54 -15.92 4.91
CA ALA A 452 6.25 -17.33 5.10
C ALA A 452 7.17 -17.98 6.15
N GLU A 453 8.48 -17.72 6.09
CA GLU A 453 9.44 -18.26 7.06
C GLU A 453 9.22 -17.67 8.46
N THR A 454 8.88 -16.36 8.57
CA THR A 454 8.54 -15.74 9.85
C THR A 454 7.28 -16.39 10.45
N ALA A 455 6.25 -16.62 9.63
CA ALA A 455 5.02 -17.28 10.09
C ALA A 455 5.30 -18.73 10.54
N ARG A 456 6.15 -19.48 9.82
CA ARG A 456 6.54 -20.82 10.24
C ARG A 456 7.13 -20.80 11.65
N ASP A 457 8.07 -19.91 11.93
CA ASP A 457 8.69 -19.82 13.24
C ASP A 457 7.64 -19.49 14.32
N LEU A 458 6.68 -18.62 14.03
CA LEU A 458 5.57 -18.32 14.93
C LEU A 458 4.65 -19.52 15.19
N TYR A 459 4.39 -20.37 14.18
CA TYR A 459 3.58 -21.59 14.37
C TYR A 459 4.32 -22.69 15.11
N THR A 460 5.65 -22.71 15.12
CA THR A 460 6.47 -23.74 15.73
C THR A 460 7.10 -23.34 17.05
N ASP A 461 7.12 -22.06 17.40
CA ASP A 461 7.70 -21.52 18.66
C ASP A 461 6.68 -20.66 19.42
N ALA A 462 5.97 -21.27 20.37
CA ALA A 462 5.01 -20.56 21.20
C ALA A 462 5.67 -19.53 22.15
N GLU A 463 6.94 -19.71 22.51
CA GLU A 463 7.69 -18.73 23.31
C GLU A 463 7.95 -17.45 22.53
N LEU A 464 8.17 -17.55 21.21
CA LEU A 464 8.33 -16.39 20.35
C LEU A 464 7.07 -15.52 20.38
N ILE A 465 5.88 -16.11 20.23
CA ILE A 465 4.61 -15.40 20.35
C ILE A 465 4.45 -14.76 21.73
N ALA A 466 4.77 -15.50 22.79
CA ALA A 466 4.66 -14.98 24.16
C ALA A 466 5.58 -13.77 24.39
N ARG A 467 6.81 -13.81 23.89
CA ARG A 467 7.75 -12.66 23.97
C ARG A 467 7.25 -11.46 23.16
N ALA A 468 6.74 -11.67 21.96
CA ALA A 468 6.20 -10.59 21.13
C ALA A 468 4.97 -9.92 21.79
N LYS A 469 4.09 -10.72 22.42
CA LYS A 469 2.94 -10.22 23.19
C LYS A 469 3.36 -9.45 24.44
N ALA A 470 4.34 -9.95 25.18
CA ALA A 470 4.83 -9.27 26.38
C ALA A 470 5.45 -7.89 26.05
N GLU A 471 6.26 -7.81 24.98
CA GLU A 471 6.79 -6.54 24.50
C GLU A 471 5.68 -5.57 24.06
N PHE A 472 4.69 -6.07 23.35
CA PHE A 472 3.54 -5.28 22.91
C PHE A 472 2.76 -4.69 24.09
N GLU A 473 2.44 -5.50 25.11
CA GLU A 473 1.74 -5.07 26.31
C GLU A 473 2.53 -4.01 27.09
N GLU A 474 3.84 -4.22 27.25
CA GLU A 474 4.74 -3.27 27.88
C GLU A 474 4.75 -1.91 27.16
N ARG A 475 4.88 -1.90 25.83
CA ARG A 475 4.96 -0.68 25.01
C ARG A 475 3.64 0.05 24.89
N ARG A 476 2.55 -0.70 24.75
CA ARG A 476 1.20 -0.13 24.67
C ARG A 476 0.76 0.50 25.98
N GLY A 477 1.19 -0.08 27.10
CA GLY A 477 0.77 0.30 28.45
C GLY A 477 -0.57 -0.34 28.85
N PRO A 478 -0.77 -0.55 30.19
CA PRO A 478 -1.92 -1.29 30.70
C PRO A 478 -3.26 -0.51 30.59
N ASP A 479 -3.21 0.82 30.57
CA ASP A 479 -4.39 1.68 30.60
C ASP A 479 -4.81 2.14 29.18
N PHE A 480 -4.22 1.56 28.14
CA PHE A 480 -4.52 1.94 26.77
C PHE A 480 -5.92 1.50 26.35
N GLU A 481 -6.71 2.43 25.88
CA GLU A 481 -8.00 2.22 25.22
C GLU A 481 -7.94 2.75 23.79
N TYR A 482 -8.20 1.90 22.82
CA TYR A 482 -8.17 2.31 21.42
C TYR A 482 -9.36 3.20 21.09
N ARG A 483 -9.05 4.41 20.63
CA ARG A 483 -10.03 5.38 20.10
C ARG A 483 -9.46 5.94 18.81
N PRO A 484 -10.03 5.60 17.65
CA PRO A 484 -9.48 6.02 16.38
C PRO A 484 -9.44 7.55 16.26
N LEU A 485 -8.33 8.09 15.77
CA LEU A 485 -8.15 9.54 15.62
C LEU A 485 -9.15 10.16 14.64
N LEU A 486 -9.68 9.36 13.69
CA LEU A 486 -10.73 9.80 12.77
C LEU A 486 -12.15 9.86 13.39
N GLY A 487 -12.33 9.34 14.63
CA GLY A 487 -13.63 9.32 15.32
C GLY A 487 -14.61 8.30 14.73
N ASP A 488 -15.89 8.62 14.79
CA ASP A 488 -17.01 7.74 14.38
C ASP A 488 -17.40 7.87 12.91
N ARG A 489 -16.63 8.61 12.13
CA ARG A 489 -16.86 8.83 10.71
C ARG A 489 -16.96 7.49 9.95
N GLU A 490 -17.93 7.40 9.02
CA GLU A 490 -18.00 6.28 8.07
C GLU A 490 -16.88 6.35 7.02
N PRO A 491 -16.52 5.21 6.39
CA PRO A 491 -15.53 5.19 5.31
C PRO A 491 -15.93 6.15 4.17
N PRO A 492 -15.04 7.06 3.74
CA PRO A 492 -15.35 8.03 2.69
C PRO A 492 -15.18 7.38 1.30
N LEU A 493 -16.11 6.49 0.90
CA LEU A 493 -16.02 5.67 -0.31
C LEU A 493 -15.93 6.46 -1.63
N ASP A 494 -16.07 7.78 -1.58
CA ASP A 494 -16.06 8.70 -2.72
C ASP A 494 -14.88 9.71 -2.70
N TYR A 495 -13.94 9.59 -1.76
CA TYR A 495 -12.86 10.59 -1.60
C TYR A 495 -11.90 10.70 -2.80
N ARG A 496 -11.96 9.74 -3.73
CA ARG A 496 -11.18 9.69 -4.98
C ARG A 496 -12.02 9.84 -6.25
N LYS A 497 -13.34 10.05 -6.11
CA LYS A 497 -14.25 10.32 -7.25
C LYS A 497 -14.19 11.76 -7.72
#